data_dc3a63e154078e0c8eee567e645a8abf
#
_entry.id   dc3a63e154078e0c8eee567e645a8abf
#
_cell.length_a   1.000
_cell.length_b   1.000
_cell.length_c   1.000
_cell.angle_alpha   90.00
_cell.angle_beta   90.00
_cell.angle_gamma   90.00
#
_symmetry.space_group_name_H-M   'P 1'
#
loop_
_entity.id
_entity.type
_entity.pdbx_description
1 polymer ?
#
loop_
_entity_poly.entity_id
_entity_poly.type
_entity_poly.pdbx_seq_one_letter_code
_entity_poly.pdbx_strand_id
1 'polypeptide(L)'
;LLAIEAIAICLQIYLRADALVPILVFDIETIPDIQGIRSLYALDKNLSDDDVVNVAIYKRRQKNGSDFLQHHLQKIVAISCVLRERDQLKIWTLGDIDDPEEEVIQRFFDGIDKYTPTLVSWNGSGFDLPVLNYRALMHGINASKYLDMGEIDKDFKWNNYLSRYHTRHTDLMEFLAMFQGKNNAPLDDIAKLCGFPGKLGMDGGKVWDTYREGDIQSIREYCETDVANTYLVYLKFQLIRGHLNQNEYETEINLVKNTIQEYQKDYWDEFLSAWKS
;
A
#
# COMPACT_ATOMS: atom_id res chain seq x y z
N LEU A 1 -43.18 12.56 -6.75
CA LEU A 1 -42.82 11.13 -6.67
C LEU A 1 -41.85 10.74 -7.80
N LEU A 2 -42.21 10.92 -9.08
CA LEU A 2 -41.38 10.57 -10.24
C LEU A 2 -39.99 11.22 -10.25
N ALA A 3 -39.83 12.46 -9.75
CA ALA A 3 -38.55 13.15 -9.66
C ALA A 3 -37.64 12.56 -8.56
N ILE A 4 -38.21 12.09 -7.46
CA ILE A 4 -37.48 11.46 -6.35
C ILE A 4 -37.00 10.06 -6.78
N GLU A 5 -37.85 9.32 -7.48
CA GLU A 5 -37.48 8.00 -8.05
C GLU A 5 -36.38 8.13 -9.13
N ALA A 6 -36.47 9.14 -9.99
CA ALA A 6 -35.42 9.41 -11.00
C ALA A 6 -34.07 9.80 -10.36
N ILE A 7 -34.10 10.60 -9.28
CA ILE A 7 -32.89 10.95 -8.51
C ILE A 7 -32.33 9.72 -7.79
N ALA A 8 -33.19 8.86 -7.21
CA ALA A 8 -32.74 7.62 -6.58
C ALA A 8 -32.14 6.64 -7.58
N ILE A 9 -32.71 6.52 -8.79
CA ILE A 9 -32.18 5.70 -9.87
C ILE A 9 -30.85 6.28 -10.40
N CYS A 10 -30.75 7.60 -10.60
CA CYS A 10 -29.49 8.23 -10.97
C CYS A 10 -28.40 8.07 -9.89
N LEU A 11 -28.75 8.19 -8.61
CA LEU A 11 -27.83 7.90 -7.52
C LEU A 11 -27.40 6.42 -7.48
N GLN A 12 -28.33 5.49 -7.68
CA GLN A 12 -28.00 4.06 -7.78
C GLN A 12 -27.14 3.72 -9.00
N ILE A 13 -27.35 4.39 -10.14
CA ILE A 13 -26.51 4.23 -11.32
C ILE A 13 -25.13 4.85 -11.09
N TYR A 14 -25.05 6.00 -10.43
CA TYR A 14 -23.77 6.66 -10.07
C TYR A 14 -22.99 5.83 -9.05
N LEU A 15 -23.65 5.30 -8.02
CA LEU A 15 -23.07 4.40 -7.01
C LEU A 15 -22.66 3.03 -7.62
N ARG A 16 -23.37 2.53 -8.65
CA ARG A 16 -22.98 1.34 -9.41
C ARG A 16 -21.81 1.59 -10.38
N ALA A 17 -21.67 2.81 -10.89
CA ALA A 17 -20.53 3.16 -11.74
C ALA A 17 -19.22 3.19 -10.94
N ASP A 18 -19.23 3.69 -9.69
CA ASP A 18 -18.08 3.60 -8.77
C ASP A 18 -17.76 2.14 -8.38
N ALA A 19 -18.75 1.25 -8.34
CA ALA A 19 -18.56 -0.20 -8.12
C ALA A 19 -17.89 -0.93 -9.29
N LEU A 20 -17.69 -0.26 -10.44
CA LEU A 20 -17.02 -0.81 -11.63
C LEU A 20 -15.53 -0.42 -11.72
N VAL A 21 -15.07 0.56 -10.93
CA VAL A 21 -13.66 0.94 -10.91
C VAL A 21 -12.90 -0.04 -10.02
N PRO A 22 -11.88 -0.73 -10.53
CA PRO A 22 -11.07 -1.62 -9.72
C PRO A 22 -10.44 -0.89 -8.54
N ILE A 23 -10.33 -1.55 -7.39
CA ILE A 23 -9.65 -1.05 -6.21
C ILE A 23 -8.34 -1.79 -6.08
N LEU A 24 -7.23 -1.08 -5.99
CA LEU A 24 -5.91 -1.63 -5.74
C LEU A 24 -5.39 -1.06 -4.42
N VAL A 25 -5.47 -1.88 -3.37
CA VAL A 25 -4.76 -1.59 -2.11
C VAL A 25 -3.34 -2.07 -2.25
N PHE A 26 -2.38 -1.30 -1.76
CA PHE A 26 -0.97 -1.66 -1.84
C PHE A 26 -0.22 -1.24 -0.59
N ASP A 27 0.88 -1.95 -0.35
CA ASP A 27 1.86 -1.71 0.71
C ASP A 27 3.24 -2.13 0.21
N ILE A 28 4.31 -1.54 0.74
CA ILE A 28 5.68 -1.88 0.38
C ILE A 28 6.52 -2.18 1.60
N GLU A 29 7.47 -3.12 1.45
CA GLU A 29 8.53 -3.32 2.41
C GLU A 29 9.87 -2.90 1.83
N THR A 30 10.66 -2.25 2.66
CA THR A 30 11.93 -1.65 2.24
C THR A 30 13.07 -1.97 3.16
N ILE A 31 14.28 -1.93 2.58
CA ILE A 31 15.56 -2.04 3.28
C ILE A 31 16.43 -0.82 2.95
N PRO A 32 17.50 -0.55 3.71
CA PRO A 32 18.49 0.45 3.33
C PRO A 32 19.11 0.14 1.96
N ASP A 33 19.17 1.14 1.07
CA ASP A 33 19.88 1.03 -0.21
C ASP A 33 21.39 1.18 0.01
N ILE A 34 22.04 0.07 0.35
CA ILE A 34 23.49 0.05 0.68
C ILE A 34 24.33 0.65 -0.43
N GLN A 35 24.04 0.31 -1.68
CA GLN A 35 24.81 0.81 -2.83
C GLN A 35 24.58 2.30 -3.07
N GLY A 36 23.34 2.73 -2.98
CA GLY A 36 22.98 4.14 -3.08
C GLY A 36 23.61 4.97 -1.96
N ILE A 37 23.59 4.48 -0.72
CA ILE A 37 24.22 5.14 0.43
C ILE A 37 25.73 5.23 0.24
N ARG A 38 26.41 4.15 -0.20
CA ARG A 38 27.85 4.15 -0.49
C ARG A 38 28.21 5.20 -1.54
N SER A 39 27.45 5.22 -2.63
CA SER A 39 27.65 6.17 -3.73
C SER A 39 27.44 7.63 -3.28
N LEU A 40 26.32 7.88 -2.60
CA LEU A 40 25.94 9.24 -2.17
C LEU A 40 26.94 9.87 -1.20
N TYR A 41 27.51 9.07 -0.30
CA TYR A 41 28.42 9.57 0.74
C TYR A 41 29.89 9.27 0.46
N ALA A 42 30.22 8.73 -0.73
CA ALA A 42 31.56 8.34 -1.13
C ALA A 42 32.26 7.46 -0.06
N LEU A 43 31.54 6.45 0.44
CA LEU A 43 32.02 5.57 1.49
C LEU A 43 32.98 4.51 0.96
N ASP A 44 33.96 4.12 1.80
CA ASP A 44 34.90 3.06 1.47
C ASP A 44 34.15 1.74 1.22
N LYS A 45 34.53 1.05 0.16
CA LYS A 45 33.96 -0.25 -0.25
C LYS A 45 34.20 -1.37 0.77
N ASN A 46 35.17 -1.21 1.66
CA ASN A 46 35.50 -2.19 2.70
C ASN A 46 34.65 -2.04 3.98
N LEU A 47 33.88 -0.97 4.11
CA LEU A 47 32.93 -0.85 5.24
C LEU A 47 31.90 -1.99 5.16
N SER A 48 31.51 -2.52 6.31
CA SER A 48 30.37 -3.44 6.37
C SER A 48 29.06 -2.75 5.98
N ASP A 49 28.04 -3.51 5.63
CA ASP A 49 26.71 -2.94 5.32
C ASP A 49 26.10 -2.27 6.55
N ASP A 50 26.33 -2.82 7.74
CA ASP A 50 25.89 -2.19 9.00
C ASP A 50 26.58 -0.84 9.25
N ASP A 51 27.89 -0.72 8.96
CA ASP A 51 28.60 0.55 9.08
C ASP A 51 28.05 1.59 8.09
N VAL A 52 27.73 1.16 6.87
CA VAL A 52 27.12 2.01 5.83
C VAL A 52 25.77 2.54 6.31
N VAL A 53 24.90 1.67 6.84
CA VAL A 53 23.60 2.05 7.39
C VAL A 53 23.79 3.01 8.59
N ASN A 54 24.71 2.69 9.50
CA ASN A 54 25.01 3.53 10.67
C ASN A 54 25.48 4.93 10.27
N VAL A 55 26.31 5.06 9.23
CA VAL A 55 26.71 6.38 8.70
C VAL A 55 25.51 7.17 8.20
N ALA A 56 24.60 6.54 7.46
CA ALA A 56 23.40 7.21 6.95
C ALA A 56 22.47 7.64 8.09
N ILE A 57 22.23 6.77 9.08
CA ILE A 57 21.44 7.08 10.28
C ILE A 57 22.09 8.23 11.06
N TYR A 58 23.41 8.17 11.30
CA TYR A 58 24.12 9.24 12.00
C TYR A 58 23.95 10.58 11.31
N LYS A 59 24.15 10.64 9.98
CA LYS A 59 23.91 11.87 9.19
C LYS A 59 22.47 12.35 9.28
N ARG A 60 21.50 11.45 9.26
CA ARG A 60 20.08 11.78 9.42
C ARG A 60 19.78 12.37 10.79
N ARG A 61 20.30 11.72 11.85
CA ARG A 61 20.15 12.16 13.24
C ARG A 61 20.73 13.55 13.46
N GLN A 62 21.91 13.82 12.89
CA GLN A 62 22.54 15.15 12.95
C GLN A 62 21.71 16.24 12.26
N LYS A 63 20.96 15.89 11.22
CA LYS A 63 20.18 16.86 10.45
C LYS A 63 18.83 17.20 11.11
N ASN A 64 18.15 16.22 11.68
CA ASN A 64 16.75 16.41 12.16
C ASN A 64 16.35 15.53 13.35
N GLY A 65 17.29 14.85 14.00
CA GLY A 65 17.03 14.00 15.17
C GLY A 65 16.39 12.65 14.89
N SER A 66 16.08 12.30 13.63
CA SER A 66 15.43 11.04 13.26
C SER A 66 16.46 9.95 12.92
N ASP A 67 16.15 8.70 13.30
CA ASP A 67 16.89 7.51 12.89
C ASP A 67 16.32 6.87 11.64
N PHE A 68 15.11 7.28 11.21
CA PHE A 68 14.47 6.75 10.03
C PHE A 68 15.14 7.28 8.76
N LEU A 69 15.60 6.37 7.88
CA LEU A 69 16.25 6.75 6.63
C LEU A 69 15.29 7.49 5.70
N GLN A 70 15.85 8.41 4.91
CA GLN A 70 15.07 9.15 3.92
C GLN A 70 14.58 8.22 2.79
N HIS A 71 13.42 8.52 2.22
CA HIS A 71 12.74 7.72 1.20
C HIS A 71 13.63 7.33 0.01
N HIS A 72 14.49 8.24 -0.46
CA HIS A 72 15.43 7.98 -1.57
C HIS A 72 16.63 7.07 -1.19
N LEU A 73 16.75 6.70 0.09
CA LEU A 73 17.75 5.74 0.59
C LEU A 73 17.13 4.40 0.96
N GLN A 74 15.87 4.21 0.61
CA GLN A 74 15.11 2.97 0.77
C GLN A 74 15.14 2.19 -0.54
N LYS A 75 15.38 0.88 -0.46
CA LYS A 75 15.28 -0.08 -1.56
C LYS A 75 14.07 -0.96 -1.31
N ILE A 76 13.22 -1.15 -2.33
CA ILE A 76 12.02 -1.97 -2.23
C ILE A 76 12.40 -3.44 -2.33
N VAL A 77 11.87 -4.27 -1.43
CA VAL A 77 12.05 -5.74 -1.42
C VAL A 77 10.74 -6.50 -1.54
N ALA A 78 9.61 -5.86 -1.28
CA ALA A 78 8.28 -6.41 -1.52
C ALA A 78 7.30 -5.29 -1.87
N ILE A 79 6.36 -5.59 -2.76
CA ILE A 79 5.14 -4.79 -3.02
C ILE A 79 3.99 -5.77 -2.97
N SER A 80 3.14 -5.67 -1.97
CA SER A 80 1.93 -6.49 -1.87
C SER A 80 0.69 -5.72 -2.25
N CYS A 81 -0.27 -6.42 -2.85
CA CYS A 81 -1.48 -5.84 -3.40
C CYS A 81 -2.73 -6.63 -3.01
N VAL A 82 -3.83 -5.92 -2.81
CA VAL A 82 -5.19 -6.45 -2.90
C VAL A 82 -5.86 -5.82 -4.11
N LEU A 83 -6.22 -6.62 -5.09
CA LEU A 83 -7.03 -6.18 -6.23
C LEU A 83 -8.46 -6.67 -6.07
N ARG A 84 -9.39 -5.73 -5.97
CA ARG A 84 -10.82 -5.99 -6.00
C ARG A 84 -11.37 -5.50 -7.33
N GLU A 85 -11.77 -6.43 -8.19
CA GLU A 85 -12.31 -6.15 -9.52
C GLU A 85 -13.57 -7.00 -9.76
N ARG A 86 -14.70 -6.36 -10.03
CA ARG A 86 -16.01 -7.02 -10.22
C ARG A 86 -16.33 -7.99 -9.07
N ASP A 87 -16.37 -9.30 -9.35
CA ASP A 87 -16.67 -10.35 -8.37
C ASP A 87 -15.40 -11.04 -7.83
N GLN A 88 -14.21 -10.56 -8.22
CA GLN A 88 -12.94 -11.18 -7.85
C GLN A 88 -12.18 -10.35 -6.82
N LEU A 89 -11.57 -11.04 -5.89
CA LEU A 89 -10.59 -10.51 -4.94
C LEU A 89 -9.32 -11.33 -5.05
N LYS A 90 -8.18 -10.66 -5.12
CA LYS A 90 -6.87 -11.31 -5.10
C LYS A 90 -5.94 -10.57 -4.15
N ILE A 91 -5.19 -11.32 -3.34
CA ILE A 91 -4.14 -10.81 -2.45
C ILE A 91 -2.85 -11.51 -2.84
N TRP A 92 -1.81 -10.76 -3.13
CA TRP A 92 -0.51 -11.33 -3.52
C TRP A 92 0.61 -10.30 -3.44
N THR A 93 1.85 -10.78 -3.39
CA THR A 93 3.04 -9.95 -3.58
C THR A 93 3.48 -9.99 -5.05
N LEU A 94 3.84 -8.84 -5.61
CA LEU A 94 4.28 -8.70 -7.00
C LEU A 94 5.62 -9.42 -7.23
N GLY A 95 5.72 -10.06 -8.39
CA GLY A 95 6.94 -10.76 -8.81
C GLY A 95 7.26 -12.01 -8.00
N ASP A 96 8.38 -12.63 -8.36
CA ASP A 96 8.98 -13.76 -7.63
C ASP A 96 10.06 -13.25 -6.65
N ILE A 97 10.55 -14.14 -5.75
CA ILE A 97 11.53 -13.77 -4.72
C ILE A 97 12.83 -13.24 -5.32
N ASP A 98 13.25 -13.80 -6.45
CA ASP A 98 14.50 -13.48 -7.13
C ASP A 98 14.36 -12.37 -8.18
N ASP A 99 13.17 -11.82 -8.37
CA ASP A 99 12.95 -10.75 -9.34
C ASP A 99 13.70 -9.47 -8.90
N PRO A 100 14.35 -8.78 -9.83
CA PRO A 100 15.03 -7.54 -9.52
C PRO A 100 14.03 -6.43 -9.16
N GLU A 101 14.45 -5.49 -8.31
CA GLU A 101 13.61 -4.40 -7.81
C GLU A 101 12.89 -3.64 -8.92
N GLU A 102 13.60 -3.32 -9.99
CA GLU A 102 13.06 -2.58 -11.14
C GLU A 102 11.89 -3.30 -11.82
N GLU A 103 11.92 -4.63 -11.88
CA GLU A 103 10.83 -5.42 -12.46
C GLU A 103 9.59 -5.40 -11.57
N VAL A 104 9.78 -5.54 -10.26
CA VAL A 104 8.68 -5.50 -9.29
C VAL A 104 7.98 -4.13 -9.31
N ILE A 105 8.76 -3.04 -9.38
CA ILE A 105 8.22 -1.68 -9.48
C ILE A 105 7.52 -1.47 -10.83
N GLN A 106 8.09 -1.95 -11.94
CA GLN A 106 7.45 -1.83 -13.25
C GLN A 106 6.09 -2.54 -13.27
N ARG A 107 6.00 -3.75 -12.69
CA ARG A 107 4.72 -4.49 -12.56
C ARG A 107 3.66 -3.72 -11.77
N PHE A 108 4.06 -2.95 -10.76
CA PHE A 108 3.14 -2.08 -10.02
C PHE A 108 2.55 -0.99 -10.92
N PHE A 109 3.38 -0.28 -11.67
CA PHE A 109 2.91 0.76 -12.60
C PHE A 109 2.16 0.19 -13.80
N ASP A 110 2.55 -0.98 -14.32
CA ASP A 110 1.80 -1.70 -15.37
C ASP A 110 0.39 -2.09 -14.88
N GLY A 111 0.26 -2.44 -13.60
CA GLY A 111 -1.03 -2.67 -12.97
C GLY A 111 -1.92 -1.41 -12.97
N ILE A 112 -1.35 -0.26 -12.68
CA ILE A 112 -2.06 1.04 -12.76
C ILE A 112 -2.46 1.34 -14.21
N ASP A 113 -1.57 1.11 -15.16
CA ASP A 113 -1.84 1.31 -16.59
C ASP A 113 -2.99 0.43 -17.06
N LYS A 114 -2.97 -0.85 -16.68
CA LYS A 114 -3.96 -1.85 -17.11
C LYS A 114 -5.34 -1.61 -16.52
N TYR A 115 -5.40 -1.36 -15.22
CA TYR A 115 -6.67 -1.36 -14.48
C TYR A 115 -7.22 0.05 -14.22
N THR A 116 -6.39 1.05 -14.26
CA THR A 116 -6.72 2.43 -13.85
C THR A 116 -7.50 2.44 -12.51
N PRO A 117 -7.00 1.77 -11.47
CA PRO A 117 -7.76 1.53 -10.24
C PRO A 117 -7.88 2.78 -9.39
N THR A 118 -8.79 2.75 -8.42
CA THR A 118 -8.64 3.57 -7.21
C THR A 118 -7.53 2.95 -6.35
N LEU A 119 -6.44 3.68 -6.13
CA LEU A 119 -5.40 3.29 -5.20
C LEU A 119 -5.83 3.52 -3.76
N VAL A 120 -5.51 2.59 -2.88
CA VAL A 120 -5.74 2.71 -1.44
C VAL A 120 -4.46 2.32 -0.71
N SER A 121 -4.13 3.06 0.34
CA SER A 121 -2.95 2.78 1.17
C SER A 121 -3.16 3.21 2.62
N TRP A 122 -2.26 2.81 3.49
CA TRP A 122 -2.10 3.34 4.84
C TRP A 122 -0.77 4.06 4.95
N ASN A 123 -0.78 5.39 5.01
CA ASN A 123 0.43 6.24 4.97
C ASN A 123 1.18 6.23 3.63
N GLY A 124 0.54 5.78 2.56
CA GLY A 124 1.21 5.67 1.27
C GLY A 124 1.66 7.01 0.68
N SER A 125 0.93 8.09 0.96
CA SER A 125 1.35 9.46 0.61
C SER A 125 2.60 9.90 1.38
N GLY A 126 2.75 9.42 2.61
CA GLY A 126 3.86 9.76 3.49
C GLY A 126 5.09 8.89 3.30
N PHE A 127 4.96 7.68 2.75
CA PHE A 127 6.07 6.74 2.64
C PHE A 127 6.13 6.00 1.29
N ASP A 128 5.15 5.16 0.97
CA ASP A 128 5.22 4.20 -0.13
C ASP A 128 5.38 4.89 -1.49
N LEU A 129 4.50 5.84 -1.80
CA LEU A 129 4.53 6.55 -3.08
C LEU A 129 5.79 7.41 -3.27
N PRO A 130 6.28 8.17 -2.27
CA PRO A 130 7.58 8.81 -2.34
C PRO A 130 8.73 7.84 -2.61
N VAL A 131 8.77 6.68 -1.96
CA VAL A 131 9.80 5.66 -2.22
C VAL A 131 9.68 5.14 -3.65
N LEU A 132 8.49 4.69 -4.06
CA LEU A 132 8.21 4.24 -5.43
C LEU A 132 8.63 5.27 -6.48
N ASN A 133 8.33 6.55 -6.26
CA ASN A 133 8.70 7.63 -7.17
C ASN A 133 10.22 7.79 -7.31
N TYR A 134 10.96 7.78 -6.18
CA TYR A 134 12.42 7.88 -6.23
C TYR A 134 13.04 6.65 -6.87
N ARG A 135 12.56 5.45 -6.56
CA ARG A 135 13.06 4.20 -7.15
C ARG A 135 12.74 4.13 -8.65
N ALA A 136 11.52 4.48 -9.05
CA ALA A 136 11.14 4.57 -10.46
C ALA A 136 12.02 5.55 -11.24
N LEU A 137 12.33 6.72 -10.66
CA LEU A 137 13.26 7.69 -11.26
C LEU A 137 14.68 7.11 -11.41
N MET A 138 15.20 6.42 -10.39
CA MET A 138 16.54 5.84 -10.41
C MET A 138 16.68 4.72 -11.45
N HIS A 139 15.64 3.91 -11.61
CA HIS A 139 15.63 2.77 -12.56
C HIS A 139 15.11 3.15 -13.96
N GLY A 140 14.62 4.38 -14.17
CA GLY A 140 14.05 4.81 -15.45
C GLY A 140 12.74 4.10 -15.81
N ILE A 141 11.93 3.78 -14.82
CA ILE A 141 10.66 3.03 -14.97
C ILE A 141 9.58 3.90 -15.56
N ASN A 142 8.79 3.35 -16.47
CA ASN A 142 7.65 4.04 -17.05
C ASN A 142 6.44 4.02 -16.07
N ALA A 143 6.06 5.20 -15.61
CA ALA A 143 4.90 5.43 -14.75
C ALA A 143 3.95 6.48 -15.34
N SER A 144 3.82 6.51 -16.67
CA SER A 144 3.18 7.62 -17.40
C SER A 144 1.74 7.87 -16.97
N LYS A 145 0.92 6.83 -16.79
CA LYS A 145 -0.47 6.99 -16.33
C LYS A 145 -0.55 7.44 -14.87
N TYR A 146 0.30 6.89 -14.00
CA TYR A 146 0.34 7.31 -12.60
C TYR A 146 0.71 8.79 -12.46
N LEU A 147 1.64 9.27 -13.30
CA LEU A 147 2.12 10.65 -13.30
C LEU A 147 1.29 11.59 -14.18
N ASP A 148 0.29 11.09 -14.92
CA ASP A 148 -0.54 11.92 -15.79
C ASP A 148 -1.36 12.93 -14.97
N MET A 149 -1.29 14.19 -15.36
CA MET A 149 -2.06 15.29 -14.79
C MET A 149 -3.07 15.88 -15.80
N GLY A 150 -3.38 15.11 -16.86
CA GLY A 150 -4.30 15.49 -17.92
C GLY A 150 -3.62 15.88 -19.23
N GLU A 151 -2.33 15.56 -19.38
CA GLU A 151 -1.61 15.73 -20.65
C GLU A 151 -1.97 14.64 -21.65
N ILE A 152 -2.11 13.38 -21.18
CA ILE A 152 -2.44 12.21 -22.00
C ILE A 152 -3.95 11.95 -21.94
N ASP A 153 -4.50 11.76 -20.75
CA ASP A 153 -5.92 11.58 -20.50
C ASP A 153 -6.51 12.80 -19.80
N LYS A 154 -7.44 13.48 -20.47
CA LYS A 154 -8.02 14.73 -19.97
C LYS A 154 -8.79 14.57 -18.65
N ASP A 155 -9.28 13.38 -18.35
CA ASP A 155 -9.99 13.09 -17.09
C ASP A 155 -9.06 13.21 -15.89
N PHE A 156 -7.75 12.92 -16.07
CA PHE A 156 -6.73 13.05 -15.03
C PHE A 156 -6.48 14.51 -14.61
N LYS A 157 -6.87 15.48 -15.42
CA LYS A 157 -6.84 16.88 -15.00
C LYS A 157 -7.71 17.13 -13.77
N TRP A 158 -8.81 16.40 -13.65
CA TRP A 158 -9.80 16.61 -12.59
C TRP A 158 -9.74 15.54 -11.50
N ASN A 159 -9.14 14.40 -11.81
CA ASN A 159 -9.00 13.28 -10.86
C ASN A 159 -7.76 12.45 -11.23
N ASN A 160 -6.61 12.73 -10.62
CA ASN A 160 -5.34 12.04 -10.81
C ASN A 160 -4.83 11.41 -9.51
N TYR A 161 -3.75 10.63 -9.59
CA TYR A 161 -3.15 9.95 -8.45
C TYR A 161 -2.31 10.84 -7.54
N LEU A 162 -1.84 12.00 -8.02
CA LEU A 162 -0.86 12.83 -7.33
C LEU A 162 -1.49 13.83 -6.36
N SER A 163 -2.74 14.21 -6.62
CA SER A 163 -3.42 15.20 -5.80
C SER A 163 -4.13 14.58 -4.61
N ARG A 164 -3.75 14.98 -3.40
CA ARG A 164 -4.42 14.54 -2.14
C ARG A 164 -5.91 14.88 -2.05
N TYR A 165 -6.41 15.76 -2.91
CA TYR A 165 -7.82 16.16 -2.96
C TYR A 165 -8.63 15.38 -3.99
N HIS A 166 -7.99 14.51 -4.75
CA HIS A 166 -8.61 13.64 -5.73
C HIS A 166 -8.94 12.26 -5.13
N THR A 167 -9.78 11.52 -5.82
CA THR A 167 -10.29 10.22 -5.33
C THR A 167 -9.56 9.02 -5.93
N ARG A 168 -8.63 9.24 -6.89
CA ARG A 168 -7.86 8.14 -7.49
C ARG A 168 -6.86 7.49 -6.54
N HIS A 169 -6.42 8.23 -5.52
CA HIS A 169 -5.67 7.66 -4.41
C HIS A 169 -6.31 8.09 -3.09
N THR A 170 -6.57 7.12 -2.22
CA THR A 170 -7.06 7.33 -0.85
C THR A 170 -6.02 6.83 0.13
N ASP A 171 -5.29 7.72 0.76
CA ASP A 171 -4.49 7.43 1.94
C ASP A 171 -5.42 7.46 3.16
N LEU A 172 -5.73 6.26 3.69
CA LEU A 172 -6.68 6.13 4.80
C LEU A 172 -6.18 6.81 6.07
N MET A 173 -4.88 6.72 6.37
CA MET A 173 -4.31 7.34 7.57
C MET A 173 -4.42 8.85 7.50
N GLU A 174 -4.01 9.48 6.38
CA GLU A 174 -4.11 10.92 6.21
C GLU A 174 -5.57 11.40 6.24
N PHE A 175 -6.46 10.68 5.54
CA PHE A 175 -7.87 11.05 5.45
C PHE A 175 -8.53 11.03 6.84
N LEU A 176 -8.36 9.94 7.60
CA LEU A 176 -8.93 9.79 8.95
C LEU A 176 -8.31 10.77 9.95
N ALA A 177 -7.03 11.11 9.79
CA ALA A 177 -6.34 12.13 10.59
C ALA A 177 -6.69 13.58 10.18
N MET A 178 -7.64 13.79 9.25
CA MET A 178 -7.98 15.10 8.68
C MET A 178 -6.74 15.82 8.12
N PHE A 179 -5.83 15.07 7.47
CA PHE A 179 -4.58 15.54 6.89
C PHE A 179 -3.63 16.23 7.89
N GLN A 180 -3.71 15.86 9.17
CA GLN A 180 -2.85 16.40 10.21
C GLN A 180 -1.99 15.30 10.82
N GLY A 181 -0.70 15.27 10.48
CA GLY A 181 0.23 14.19 10.86
C GLY A 181 0.31 13.91 12.37
N LYS A 182 0.04 14.91 13.23
CA LYS A 182 -0.02 14.72 14.69
C LYS A 182 -1.18 13.81 15.16
N ASN A 183 -2.17 13.59 14.30
CA ASN A 183 -3.35 12.75 14.56
C ASN A 183 -3.22 11.36 13.91
N ASN A 184 -2.12 11.08 13.23
CA ASN A 184 -1.90 9.78 12.60
C ASN A 184 -1.90 8.66 13.64
N ALA A 185 -2.53 7.53 13.29
CA ALA A 185 -2.56 6.33 14.09
C ALA A 185 -1.88 5.17 13.34
N PRO A 186 -1.25 4.20 14.03
CA PRO A 186 -0.73 3.00 13.39
C PRO A 186 -1.85 2.13 12.81
N LEU A 187 -1.59 1.48 11.66
CA LEU A 187 -2.53 0.53 11.05
C LEU A 187 -2.94 -0.58 12.03
N ASP A 188 -1.97 -1.12 12.76
CA ASP A 188 -2.18 -2.20 13.74
C ASP A 188 -3.24 -1.84 14.78
N ASP A 189 -3.13 -0.64 15.36
CA ASP A 189 -4.09 -0.17 16.37
C ASP A 189 -5.49 -0.05 15.77
N ILE A 190 -5.61 0.58 14.61
CA ILE A 190 -6.91 0.79 13.96
C ILE A 190 -7.51 -0.54 13.51
N ALA A 191 -6.73 -1.44 12.92
CA ALA A 191 -7.21 -2.77 12.54
C ALA A 191 -7.76 -3.53 13.76
N LYS A 192 -7.00 -3.61 14.84
CA LYS A 192 -7.42 -4.29 16.10
C LYS A 192 -8.64 -3.65 16.76
N LEU A 193 -8.72 -2.32 16.78
CA LEU A 193 -9.89 -1.60 17.30
C LEU A 193 -11.15 -1.82 16.44
N CYS A 194 -10.98 -2.08 15.15
CA CYS A 194 -12.06 -2.46 14.25
C CYS A 194 -12.46 -3.95 14.33
N GLY A 195 -11.73 -4.77 15.12
CA GLY A 195 -11.96 -6.21 15.25
C GLY A 195 -11.21 -7.06 14.22
N PHE A 196 -10.30 -6.46 13.44
CA PHE A 196 -9.45 -7.15 12.48
C PHE A 196 -8.17 -7.70 13.13
N PRO A 197 -7.44 -8.62 12.47
CA PRO A 197 -6.26 -9.27 13.05
C PRO A 197 -5.16 -8.31 13.50
N GLY A 198 -4.88 -7.27 12.69
CA GLY A 198 -3.71 -6.42 12.90
C GLY A 198 -2.42 -7.13 12.51
N LYS A 199 -1.29 -6.62 13.00
CA LYS A 199 0.03 -7.19 12.73
C LYS A 199 0.25 -8.49 13.48
N LEU A 200 0.82 -9.46 12.77
CA LEU A 200 1.15 -10.79 13.28
C LEU A 200 2.67 -11.00 13.23
N GLY A 201 3.31 -11.14 14.38
CA GLY A 201 4.69 -11.60 14.51
C GLY A 201 5.80 -10.62 14.13
N MET A 202 5.74 -9.98 12.96
CA MET A 202 6.75 -9.05 12.46
C MET A 202 6.32 -7.58 12.65
N ASP A 203 7.27 -6.69 12.68
CA ASP A 203 7.07 -5.24 12.54
C ASP A 203 8.08 -4.66 11.54
N GLY A 204 7.77 -3.48 10.96
CA GLY A 204 8.61 -2.86 9.94
C GLY A 204 10.06 -2.60 10.37
N GLY A 205 10.33 -2.50 11.69
CA GLY A 205 11.68 -2.33 12.23
C GLY A 205 12.56 -3.58 12.08
N LYS A 206 11.96 -4.76 11.88
CA LYS A 206 12.67 -6.04 11.75
C LYS A 206 12.96 -6.42 10.29
N VAL A 207 12.39 -5.73 9.32
CA VAL A 207 12.52 -6.08 7.88
C VAL A 207 13.98 -6.16 7.46
N TRP A 208 14.83 -5.22 7.90
CA TRP A 208 16.26 -5.24 7.57
C TRP A 208 16.99 -6.46 8.15
N ASP A 209 16.73 -6.82 9.39
CA ASP A 209 17.34 -7.98 10.02
C ASP A 209 16.89 -9.28 9.36
N THR A 210 15.58 -9.44 9.11
CA THR A 210 14.99 -10.59 8.41
C THR A 210 15.55 -10.73 6.99
N TYR A 211 15.73 -9.61 6.28
CA TYR A 211 16.35 -9.62 4.95
C TYR A 211 17.79 -10.10 4.99
N ARG A 212 18.59 -9.69 5.98
CA ARG A 212 19.98 -10.15 6.15
C ARG A 212 20.09 -11.64 6.50
N GLU A 213 19.08 -12.18 7.15
CA GLU A 213 18.96 -13.62 7.42
C GLU A 213 18.56 -14.41 6.15
N GLY A 214 18.23 -13.73 5.05
CA GLY A 214 17.83 -14.33 3.78
C GLY A 214 16.36 -14.75 3.73
N ASP A 215 15.55 -14.35 4.71
CA ASP A 215 14.14 -14.74 4.79
C ASP A 215 13.22 -13.71 4.13
N ILE A 216 13.36 -13.56 2.81
CA ILE A 216 12.51 -12.67 2.01
C ILE A 216 11.06 -13.17 2.01
N GLN A 217 10.83 -14.47 2.14
CA GLN A 217 9.49 -15.04 2.16
C GLN A 217 8.67 -14.49 3.33
N SER A 218 9.22 -14.47 4.53
CA SER A 218 8.54 -13.89 5.71
C SER A 218 8.25 -12.40 5.55
N ILE A 219 9.12 -11.64 4.86
CA ILE A 219 8.86 -10.23 4.55
C ILE A 219 7.66 -10.08 3.61
N ARG A 220 7.55 -10.93 2.59
CA ARG A 220 6.42 -10.93 1.65
C ARG A 220 5.10 -11.31 2.34
N GLU A 221 5.11 -12.32 3.18
CA GLU A 221 3.96 -12.76 3.97
C GLU A 221 3.48 -11.66 4.93
N TYR A 222 4.40 -11.00 5.59
CA TYR A 222 4.11 -9.85 6.43
C TYR A 222 3.45 -8.72 5.63
N CYS A 223 4.03 -8.32 4.50
CA CYS A 223 3.46 -7.30 3.61
C CYS A 223 2.05 -7.69 3.08
N GLU A 224 1.81 -9.00 2.77
CA GLU A 224 0.49 -9.49 2.37
C GLU A 224 -0.55 -9.35 3.50
N THR A 225 -0.16 -9.59 4.76
CA THR A 225 -1.08 -9.41 5.90
C THR A 225 -1.36 -7.93 6.20
N ASP A 226 -0.38 -7.04 6.03
CA ASP A 226 -0.57 -5.60 6.22
C ASP A 226 -1.48 -5.00 5.14
N VAL A 227 -1.30 -5.38 3.87
CA VAL A 227 -2.20 -4.91 2.80
C VAL A 227 -3.61 -5.46 2.96
N ALA A 228 -3.79 -6.68 3.49
CA ALA A 228 -5.11 -7.23 3.81
C ALA A 228 -5.79 -6.45 4.94
N ASN A 229 -5.08 -6.11 6.03
CA ASN A 229 -5.60 -5.24 7.08
C ASN A 229 -6.01 -3.86 6.54
N THR A 230 -5.20 -3.28 5.65
CA THR A 230 -5.51 -2.01 5.00
C THR A 230 -6.81 -2.10 4.19
N TYR A 231 -7.01 -3.20 3.44
CA TYR A 231 -8.26 -3.42 2.71
C TYR A 231 -9.47 -3.58 3.65
N LEU A 232 -9.34 -4.31 4.75
CA LEU A 232 -10.40 -4.47 5.74
C LEU A 232 -10.79 -3.13 6.38
N VAL A 233 -9.82 -2.30 6.73
CA VAL A 233 -10.05 -0.94 7.22
C VAL A 233 -10.72 -0.08 6.14
N TYR A 234 -10.33 -0.24 4.87
CA TYR A 234 -11.00 0.43 3.74
C TYR A 234 -12.47 0.03 3.61
N LEU A 235 -12.81 -1.24 3.74
CA LEU A 235 -14.22 -1.69 3.73
C LEU A 235 -15.03 -1.04 4.85
N LYS A 236 -14.45 -0.95 6.06
CA LYS A 236 -15.09 -0.24 7.19
C LYS A 236 -15.25 1.25 6.89
N PHE A 237 -14.26 1.85 6.25
CA PHE A 237 -14.32 3.24 5.79
C PHE A 237 -15.41 3.45 4.73
N GLN A 238 -15.60 2.52 3.79
CA GLN A 238 -16.69 2.60 2.81
C GLN A 238 -18.07 2.48 3.47
N LEU A 239 -18.19 1.66 4.52
CA LEU A 239 -19.41 1.55 5.31
C LEU A 239 -19.77 2.88 6.00
N ILE A 240 -18.80 3.52 6.69
CA ILE A 240 -19.08 4.81 7.37
C ILE A 240 -19.32 5.97 6.41
N ARG A 241 -18.83 5.87 5.16
CA ARG A 241 -19.15 6.84 4.08
C ARG A 241 -20.53 6.61 3.44
N GLY A 242 -21.18 5.48 3.75
CA GLY A 242 -22.43 5.08 3.13
C GLY A 242 -22.30 4.58 1.68
N HIS A 243 -21.09 4.24 1.23
CA HIS A 243 -20.82 3.62 -0.07
C HIS A 243 -21.09 2.12 -0.05
N LEU A 244 -21.05 1.49 1.12
CA LEU A 244 -21.54 0.14 1.40
C LEU A 244 -22.63 0.23 2.45
N ASN A 245 -23.71 -0.53 2.27
CA ASN A 245 -24.64 -0.83 3.35
C ASN A 245 -24.12 -2.02 4.17
N GLN A 246 -24.80 -2.36 5.28
CA GLN A 246 -24.36 -3.41 6.19
C GLN A 246 -24.27 -4.80 5.49
N ASN A 247 -25.23 -5.13 4.66
CA ASN A 247 -25.23 -6.43 3.95
C ASN A 247 -24.12 -6.52 2.89
N GLU A 248 -23.86 -5.43 2.17
CA GLU A 248 -22.76 -5.35 1.21
C GLU A 248 -21.40 -5.45 1.92
N TYR A 249 -21.25 -4.76 3.05
CA TYR A 249 -20.05 -4.85 3.88
C TYR A 249 -19.80 -6.29 4.37
N GLU A 250 -20.82 -6.97 4.89
CA GLU A 250 -20.71 -8.36 5.33
C GLU A 250 -20.37 -9.31 4.17
N THR A 251 -20.91 -9.05 2.98
CA THR A 251 -20.58 -9.80 1.77
C THR A 251 -19.11 -9.64 1.40
N GLU A 252 -18.56 -8.42 1.43
CA GLU A 252 -17.15 -8.15 1.17
C GLU A 252 -16.24 -8.78 2.24
N ILE A 253 -16.60 -8.71 3.51
CA ILE A 253 -15.87 -9.37 4.59
C ILE A 253 -15.81 -10.90 4.38
N ASN A 254 -16.94 -11.52 3.99
CA ASN A 254 -16.97 -12.95 3.70
C ASN A 254 -16.15 -13.29 2.45
N LEU A 255 -16.15 -12.45 1.42
CA LEU A 255 -15.30 -12.62 0.25
C LEU A 255 -13.81 -12.64 0.65
N VAL A 256 -13.37 -11.71 1.50
CA VAL A 256 -11.98 -11.70 2.01
C VAL A 256 -11.66 -13.00 2.73
N LYS A 257 -12.50 -13.43 3.67
CA LYS A 257 -12.29 -14.67 4.43
C LYS A 257 -12.18 -15.89 3.52
N ASN A 258 -13.10 -16.02 2.57
CA ASN A 258 -13.11 -17.13 1.62
C ASN A 258 -11.85 -17.13 0.74
N THR A 259 -11.46 -15.97 0.21
CA THR A 259 -10.25 -15.83 -0.62
C THR A 259 -9.00 -16.24 0.15
N ILE A 260 -8.87 -15.81 1.40
CA ILE A 260 -7.73 -16.15 2.26
C ILE A 260 -7.71 -17.66 2.54
N GLN A 261 -8.85 -18.28 2.85
CA GLN A 261 -8.96 -19.73 3.10
C GLN A 261 -8.53 -20.55 1.87
N GLU A 262 -8.83 -20.09 0.66
CA GLU A 262 -8.44 -20.78 -0.58
C GLU A 262 -6.92 -20.84 -0.78
N TYR A 263 -6.15 -19.93 -0.20
CA TYR A 263 -4.68 -19.89 -0.34
C TYR A 263 -3.97 -21.01 0.42
N GLN A 264 -4.57 -21.60 1.46
CA GLN A 264 -4.05 -22.74 2.22
C GLN A 264 -2.61 -22.55 2.70
N LYS A 265 -2.31 -21.38 3.28
CA LYS A 265 -0.98 -21.03 3.81
C LYS A 265 -1.06 -20.77 5.31
N ASP A 266 -0.06 -21.23 6.05
CA ASP A 266 -0.04 -21.19 7.53
C ASP A 266 -0.23 -19.77 8.09
N TYR A 267 0.42 -18.76 7.52
CA TYR A 267 0.28 -17.37 7.98
C TYR A 267 -1.14 -16.80 7.74
N TRP A 268 -1.86 -17.30 6.73
CA TRP A 268 -3.27 -16.94 6.55
C TRP A 268 -4.19 -17.64 7.55
N ASP A 269 -3.86 -18.86 7.98
CA ASP A 269 -4.58 -19.54 9.05
C ASP A 269 -4.39 -18.82 10.39
N GLU A 270 -3.17 -18.32 10.67
CA GLU A 270 -2.90 -17.46 11.81
C GLU A 270 -3.70 -16.14 11.74
N PHE A 271 -3.72 -15.50 10.56
CA PHE A 271 -4.48 -14.28 10.32
C PHE A 271 -5.98 -14.48 10.58
N LEU A 272 -6.57 -15.55 10.06
CA LEU A 272 -7.98 -15.86 10.30
C LEU A 272 -8.27 -16.19 11.77
N SER A 273 -7.35 -16.86 12.46
CA SER A 273 -7.48 -17.20 13.88
C SER A 273 -7.44 -15.97 14.79
N ALA A 274 -6.66 -14.96 14.42
CA ALA A 274 -6.59 -13.68 15.13
C ALA A 274 -7.79 -12.75 14.86
N TRP A 275 -8.60 -13.04 13.84
CA TRP A 275 -9.76 -12.24 13.47
C TRP A 275 -10.88 -12.40 14.48
N LYS A 276 -11.16 -11.37 15.26
CA LYS A 276 -12.25 -11.37 16.25
C LYS A 276 -13.59 -11.32 15.54
N SER A 277 -14.46 -12.27 15.83
CA SER A 277 -15.83 -12.36 15.30
C SER A 277 -16.74 -11.27 15.92
#